data_5679f851feb0c4e561c0bd641fce87ff
#
_entry.id   5679f851feb0c4e561c0bd641fce87ff
#
_cell.length_a   1.000
_cell.length_b   1.000
_cell.length_c   1.000
_cell.angle_alpha   90.00
_cell.angle_beta   90.00
_cell.angle_gamma   90.00
#
_symmetry.space_group_name_H-M   'P 1'
#
loop_
_entity.id
_entity.type
_entity.pdbx_description
1 polymer ?
#
loop_
_entity_poly.entity_id
_entity_poly.type
_entity_poly.pdbx_seq_one_letter_code
_entity_poly.pdbx_strand_id
1 'polypeptide(L)'
;MQQYLDLCKKVLSEGTIKHDRTGTGTISIFGYQMRFDLADGFPMLTTKKLHLKSIIHELLWFLQGDTNVRYLQENGVRIWNEWADENGELGPVYGHQWRSWPDYDGNTIDQITNVVNQIKNNPDSRRMIVSAWNVAEVEKMALPPCHSLFQFYVADGKLSLQLYQRSADIFLGVPFNIASYALLLQMMAQVTGLQPGTFVHTLGDAHIYTNHIEQVKLQLSREPKVLPQMLINPDVKDIFGFKFEDFELTNYDPHPHIAGVVSV
;
A
#
# COMPACT_ATOMS: atom_id res chain seq x y z
N MET A 1 12.47 -9.45 4.94
CA MET A 1 12.54 -7.95 4.87
C MET A 1 13.87 -7.42 4.34
N GLN A 2 14.76 -8.33 3.96
CA GLN A 2 16.06 -7.94 3.37
C GLN A 2 15.89 -7.08 2.10
N GLN A 3 14.90 -7.38 1.27
CA GLN A 3 14.59 -6.65 0.05
C GLN A 3 14.42 -5.13 0.26
N TYR A 4 13.75 -4.76 1.36
CA TYR A 4 13.57 -3.35 1.71
C TYR A 4 14.88 -2.70 2.19
N LEU A 5 15.68 -3.41 2.98
CA LEU A 5 16.98 -2.90 3.45
C LEU A 5 17.97 -2.74 2.27
N ASP A 6 17.90 -3.64 1.29
CA ASP A 6 18.71 -3.55 0.07
C ASP A 6 18.31 -2.34 -0.78
N LEU A 7 17.01 -2.04 -0.88
CA LEU A 7 16.53 -0.79 -1.49
C LEU A 7 17.10 0.44 -0.77
N CYS A 8 17.03 0.48 0.56
CA CYS A 8 17.57 1.59 1.35
C CYS A 8 19.07 1.79 1.10
N LYS A 9 19.85 0.70 1.13
CA LYS A 9 21.30 0.73 0.84
C LYS A 9 21.58 1.24 -0.57
N LYS A 10 20.83 0.71 -1.55
CA LYS A 10 21.01 1.10 -2.95
C LYS A 10 20.76 2.58 -3.17
N VAL A 11 19.67 3.12 -2.62
CA VAL A 11 19.34 4.55 -2.77
C VAL A 11 20.40 5.44 -2.09
N LEU A 12 20.87 5.07 -0.90
CA LEU A 12 21.93 5.85 -0.21
C LEU A 12 23.26 5.81 -0.96
N SER A 13 23.60 4.72 -1.66
CA SER A 13 24.91 4.55 -2.33
C SER A 13 24.94 4.99 -3.79
N GLU A 14 23.81 4.85 -4.51
CA GLU A 14 23.74 5.06 -5.96
C GLU A 14 22.75 6.16 -6.36
N GLY A 15 21.96 6.67 -5.42
CA GLY A 15 20.91 7.65 -5.69
C GLY A 15 21.45 9.02 -6.08
N THR A 16 20.68 9.72 -6.90
CA THR A 16 20.96 11.09 -7.32
C THR A 16 20.24 12.07 -6.40
N ILE A 17 20.93 13.13 -5.97
CA ILE A 17 20.33 14.22 -5.20
C ILE A 17 19.42 15.03 -6.14
N LYS A 18 18.19 15.24 -5.73
CA LYS A 18 17.18 16.01 -6.47
C LYS A 18 16.50 17.02 -5.54
N HIS A 19 16.13 18.15 -6.14
CA HIS A 19 15.17 19.06 -5.53
C HIS A 19 13.76 18.52 -5.75
N ASP A 20 12.89 18.71 -4.78
CA ASP A 20 11.49 18.28 -4.83
C ASP A 20 10.54 19.44 -4.51
N ARG A 21 9.24 19.22 -4.72
CA ARG A 21 8.19 20.21 -4.50
C ARG A 21 8.15 20.75 -3.06
N THR A 22 8.52 19.91 -2.09
CA THR A 22 8.48 20.29 -0.66
C THR A 22 9.66 21.15 -0.23
N GLY A 23 10.70 21.30 -1.07
CA GLY A 23 11.92 22.01 -0.73
C GLY A 23 12.86 21.27 0.23
N THR A 24 12.48 20.06 0.69
CA THR A 24 13.31 19.24 1.58
C THR A 24 14.52 18.66 0.85
N GLY A 25 14.35 18.28 -0.42
CA GLY A 25 15.32 17.57 -1.23
C GLY A 25 15.27 16.05 -0.99
N THR A 26 15.67 15.29 -2.00
CA THR A 26 15.66 13.82 -1.97
C THR A 26 16.93 13.24 -2.53
N ILE A 27 17.26 12.00 -2.12
CA ILE A 27 18.17 11.11 -2.84
C ILE A 27 17.30 10.04 -3.47
N SER A 28 17.37 9.84 -4.80
CA SER A 28 16.47 8.93 -5.51
C SER A 28 17.14 8.09 -6.58
N ILE A 29 16.54 6.93 -6.85
CA ILE A 29 16.77 6.10 -8.02
C ILE A 29 15.46 5.94 -8.80
N PHE A 30 15.55 5.68 -10.10
CA PHE A 30 14.37 5.43 -10.92
C PHE A 30 14.29 3.96 -11.33
N GLY A 31 13.21 3.31 -10.90
CA GLY A 31 12.95 1.91 -11.17
C GLY A 31 13.61 0.96 -10.17
N TYR A 32 12.78 0.30 -9.35
CA TYR A 32 13.20 -0.79 -8.46
C TYR A 32 12.05 -1.75 -8.23
N GLN A 33 12.37 -3.02 -7.97
CA GLN A 33 11.35 -4.03 -7.69
C GLN A 33 11.74 -4.89 -6.49
N MET A 34 10.80 -5.07 -5.57
CA MET A 34 10.91 -6.00 -4.44
C MET A 34 9.88 -7.13 -4.60
N ARG A 35 10.20 -8.31 -4.06
CA ARG A 35 9.29 -9.45 -4.04
C ARG A 35 9.20 -10.02 -2.62
N PHE A 36 7.98 -10.29 -2.18
CA PHE A 36 7.67 -10.84 -0.87
C PHE A 36 6.78 -12.06 -1.07
N ASP A 37 7.32 -13.27 -0.79
CA ASP A 37 6.50 -14.48 -0.75
C ASP A 37 5.73 -14.49 0.58
N LEU A 38 4.40 -14.53 0.53
CA LEU A 38 3.58 -14.52 1.74
C LEU A 38 3.64 -15.85 2.51
N ALA A 39 4.23 -16.89 1.91
CA ALA A 39 4.55 -18.14 2.62
C ALA A 39 5.66 -17.96 3.66
N ASP A 40 6.55 -16.97 3.49
CA ASP A 40 7.61 -16.66 4.45
C ASP A 40 7.10 -15.90 5.70
N GLY A 41 5.85 -15.42 5.67
CA GLY A 41 5.23 -14.62 6.71
C GLY A 41 4.67 -13.30 6.17
N PHE A 42 4.02 -12.53 7.03
CA PHE A 42 3.45 -11.24 6.67
C PHE A 42 4.55 -10.17 6.59
N PRO A 43 4.74 -9.48 5.44
CA PRO A 43 5.88 -8.60 5.21
C PRO A 43 5.72 -7.24 5.90
N MET A 44 5.60 -7.25 7.22
CA MET A 44 5.62 -6.07 8.06
C MET A 44 7.02 -5.84 8.63
N LEU A 45 7.57 -4.64 8.45
CA LEU A 45 8.94 -4.35 8.86
C LEU A 45 9.16 -4.63 10.34
N THR A 46 10.30 -5.26 10.64
CA THR A 46 10.75 -5.52 12.02
C THR A 46 11.91 -4.62 12.45
N THR A 47 12.56 -3.91 11.52
CA THR A 47 13.65 -2.98 11.81
C THR A 47 13.19 -1.63 12.38
N LYS A 48 11.89 -1.33 12.27
CA LYS A 48 11.18 -0.30 13.04
C LYS A 48 9.72 -0.70 13.23
N LYS A 49 9.13 -0.31 14.36
CA LYS A 49 7.70 -0.55 14.63
C LYS A 49 6.82 0.30 13.70
N LEU A 50 5.85 -0.32 13.06
CA LEU A 50 4.82 0.33 12.24
C LEU A 50 3.48 0.35 13.00
N HIS A 51 2.60 1.30 12.62
CA HIS A 51 1.29 1.47 13.21
C HIS A 51 0.24 0.67 12.41
N LEU A 52 0.09 -0.62 12.73
CA LEU A 52 -0.81 -1.55 12.02
C LEU A 52 -2.25 -1.04 11.92
N LYS A 53 -2.76 -0.42 13.00
CA LYS A 53 -4.12 0.13 13.03
C LYS A 53 -4.39 1.08 11.88
N SER A 54 -3.46 1.99 11.59
CA SER A 54 -3.59 2.92 10.46
C SER A 54 -3.61 2.19 9.11
N ILE A 55 -2.77 1.16 8.95
CA ILE A 55 -2.69 0.37 7.71
C ILE A 55 -4.02 -0.35 7.43
N ILE A 56 -4.60 -1.00 8.44
CA ILE A 56 -5.86 -1.72 8.28
C ILE A 56 -7.01 -0.76 7.99
N HIS A 57 -7.17 0.31 8.78
CA HIS A 57 -8.28 1.26 8.58
C HIS A 57 -8.19 1.99 7.24
N GLU A 58 -6.99 2.37 6.79
CA GLU A 58 -6.80 2.98 5.46
C GLU A 58 -7.23 2.03 4.34
N LEU A 59 -6.82 0.75 4.39
CA LEU A 59 -7.21 -0.22 3.38
C LEU A 59 -8.73 -0.47 3.37
N LEU A 60 -9.35 -0.60 4.54
CA LEU A 60 -10.80 -0.75 4.65
C LEU A 60 -11.53 0.49 4.10
N TRP A 61 -11.03 1.68 4.39
CA TRP A 61 -11.56 2.94 3.88
C TRP A 61 -11.49 3.03 2.35
N PHE A 62 -10.37 2.63 1.74
CA PHE A 62 -10.27 2.52 0.27
C PHE A 62 -11.30 1.53 -0.30
N LEU A 63 -11.44 0.35 0.32
CA LEU A 63 -12.38 -0.68 -0.12
C LEU A 63 -13.85 -0.26 0.02
N GLN A 64 -14.18 0.62 0.96
CA GLN A 64 -15.52 1.21 1.06
C GLN A 64 -15.79 2.28 0.00
N GLY A 65 -14.78 2.71 -0.77
CA GLY A 65 -14.92 3.76 -1.78
C GLY A 65 -15.03 5.15 -1.18
N ASP A 66 -14.73 5.29 0.11
CA ASP A 66 -14.81 6.57 0.83
C ASP A 66 -13.59 7.46 0.52
N THR A 67 -13.81 8.77 0.55
CA THR A 67 -12.82 9.81 0.29
C THR A 67 -12.78 10.88 1.38
N ASN A 68 -13.67 10.79 2.37
CA ASN A 68 -13.72 11.68 3.51
C ASN A 68 -12.94 11.08 4.69
N VAL A 69 -12.09 11.88 5.32
CA VAL A 69 -11.22 11.43 6.42
C VAL A 69 -11.95 11.15 7.74
N ARG A 70 -13.25 11.43 7.82
CA ARG A 70 -14.04 11.27 9.07
C ARG A 70 -13.95 9.87 9.65
N TYR A 71 -14.16 8.83 8.82
CA TYR A 71 -14.03 7.45 9.26
C TYR A 71 -12.65 7.17 9.87
N LEU A 72 -11.58 7.66 9.23
CA LEU A 72 -10.22 7.49 9.73
C LEU A 72 -10.02 8.19 11.08
N GLN A 73 -10.50 9.43 11.20
CA GLN A 73 -10.41 10.24 12.43
C GLN A 73 -11.17 9.60 13.59
N GLU A 74 -12.39 9.11 13.36
CA GLU A 74 -13.22 8.40 14.34
C GLU A 74 -12.53 7.13 14.87
N ASN A 75 -11.69 6.51 14.03
CA ASN A 75 -10.87 5.37 14.42
C ASN A 75 -9.46 5.75 14.92
N GLY A 76 -9.19 7.04 15.15
CA GLY A 76 -7.91 7.54 15.66
C GLY A 76 -6.76 7.50 14.65
N VAL A 77 -7.06 7.41 13.35
CA VAL A 77 -6.11 7.45 12.23
C VAL A 77 -6.09 8.85 11.64
N ARG A 78 -4.89 9.43 11.51
CA ARG A 78 -4.72 10.84 11.11
C ARG A 78 -3.78 11.04 9.92
N ILE A 79 -3.41 9.96 9.23
CA ILE A 79 -2.40 9.96 8.18
C ILE A 79 -2.80 10.73 6.91
N TRP A 80 -4.05 11.13 6.79
CA TRP A 80 -4.59 11.90 5.67
C TRP A 80 -5.02 13.33 6.04
N ASN A 81 -4.93 13.73 7.34
CA ASN A 81 -5.45 15.02 7.80
C ASN A 81 -4.80 16.24 7.14
N GLU A 82 -3.52 16.12 6.74
CA GLU A 82 -2.74 17.23 6.17
C GLU A 82 -3.20 17.62 4.76
N TRP A 83 -3.91 16.71 4.07
CA TRP A 83 -4.40 16.93 2.70
C TRP A 83 -5.90 17.18 2.61
N ALA A 84 -6.65 16.89 3.68
CA ALA A 84 -8.08 17.08 3.70
C ALA A 84 -8.46 18.55 3.78
N ASP A 85 -9.54 18.94 3.10
CA ASP A 85 -10.13 20.26 3.23
C ASP A 85 -10.84 20.44 4.58
N GLU A 86 -11.47 21.60 4.79
CA GLU A 86 -12.20 21.95 6.03
C GLU A 86 -13.40 21.02 6.33
N ASN A 87 -13.92 20.34 5.30
CA ASN A 87 -15.02 19.37 5.42
C ASN A 87 -14.52 17.92 5.56
N GLY A 88 -13.20 17.72 5.50
CA GLY A 88 -12.56 16.41 5.55
C GLY A 88 -12.50 15.70 4.20
N GLU A 89 -12.75 16.40 3.09
CA GLU A 89 -12.76 15.82 1.75
C GLU A 89 -11.36 15.83 1.11
N LEU A 90 -11.07 14.78 0.33
CA LEU A 90 -9.81 14.61 -0.40
C LEU A 90 -10.01 14.64 -1.93
N GLY A 91 -11.25 14.81 -2.40
CA GLY A 91 -11.59 14.64 -3.80
C GLY A 91 -11.60 13.15 -4.22
N PRO A 92 -11.61 12.86 -5.53
CA PRO A 92 -11.82 11.51 -6.05
C PRO A 92 -10.56 10.62 -5.95
N VAL A 93 -9.98 10.49 -4.73
CA VAL A 93 -8.77 9.70 -4.44
C VAL A 93 -9.07 8.18 -4.46
N TYR A 94 -8.11 7.36 -4.21
CA TYR A 94 -8.05 5.90 -4.26
C TYR A 94 -9.39 5.15 -4.17
N GLY A 95 -10.14 5.33 -3.08
CA GLY A 95 -11.40 4.63 -2.84
C GLY A 95 -12.44 4.92 -3.93
N HIS A 96 -12.58 6.19 -4.32
CA HIS A 96 -13.46 6.58 -5.42
C HIS A 96 -13.06 5.90 -6.73
N GLN A 97 -11.80 5.95 -7.10
CA GLN A 97 -11.31 5.35 -8.35
C GLN A 97 -11.49 3.81 -8.34
N TRP A 98 -11.24 3.16 -7.22
CA TRP A 98 -11.39 1.71 -7.11
C TRP A 98 -12.84 1.24 -7.21
N ARG A 99 -13.79 2.03 -6.68
CA ARG A 99 -15.17 1.61 -6.48
C ARG A 99 -16.20 2.34 -7.34
N SER A 100 -15.86 3.50 -7.87
CA SER A 100 -16.80 4.38 -8.56
C SER A 100 -16.14 5.14 -9.70
N TRP A 101 -15.28 4.45 -10.48
CA TRP A 101 -14.66 5.06 -11.66
C TRP A 101 -15.71 5.53 -12.65
N PRO A 102 -15.75 6.83 -13.03
CA PRO A 102 -16.77 7.34 -13.95
C PRO A 102 -16.58 6.80 -15.37
N ASP A 103 -17.65 6.37 -16.01
CA ASP A 103 -17.67 6.04 -17.43
C ASP A 103 -18.19 7.20 -18.29
N TYR A 104 -18.19 7.02 -19.61
CA TYR A 104 -18.64 8.05 -20.56
C TYR A 104 -20.15 8.26 -20.57
N ASP A 105 -20.92 7.29 -20.07
CA ASP A 105 -22.39 7.31 -20.09
C ASP A 105 -22.95 7.85 -18.76
N GLY A 106 -22.09 8.27 -17.83
CA GLY A 106 -22.46 8.81 -16.53
C GLY A 106 -22.73 7.75 -15.47
N ASN A 107 -22.39 6.47 -15.74
CA ASN A 107 -22.39 5.41 -14.73
C ASN A 107 -21.03 5.30 -14.06
N THR A 108 -20.92 4.37 -13.12
CA THR A 108 -19.66 4.07 -12.41
C THR A 108 -19.24 2.62 -12.59
N ILE A 109 -17.94 2.40 -12.60
CA ILE A 109 -17.30 1.08 -12.69
C ILE A 109 -16.69 0.75 -11.35
N ASP A 110 -17.14 -0.34 -10.73
CA ASP A 110 -16.50 -0.92 -9.53
C ASP A 110 -15.39 -1.89 -9.96
N GLN A 111 -14.16 -1.39 -9.97
CA GLN A 111 -13.00 -2.16 -10.40
C GLN A 111 -12.71 -3.33 -9.44
N ILE A 112 -12.94 -3.16 -8.13
CA ILE A 112 -12.69 -4.22 -7.13
C ILE A 112 -13.66 -5.39 -7.35
N THR A 113 -14.95 -5.10 -7.48
CA THR A 113 -15.94 -6.15 -7.78
C THR A 113 -15.63 -6.86 -9.10
N ASN A 114 -15.23 -6.11 -10.14
CA ASN A 114 -14.86 -6.68 -11.43
C ASN A 114 -13.65 -7.62 -11.32
N VAL A 115 -12.61 -7.23 -10.57
CA VAL A 115 -11.41 -8.07 -10.39
C VAL A 115 -11.73 -9.32 -9.57
N VAL A 116 -12.50 -9.23 -8.48
CA VAL A 116 -12.94 -10.40 -7.71
C VAL A 116 -13.68 -11.39 -8.62
N ASN A 117 -14.59 -10.90 -9.46
CA ASN A 117 -15.32 -11.74 -10.40
C ASN A 117 -14.40 -12.37 -11.46
N GLN A 118 -13.42 -11.64 -11.98
CA GLN A 118 -12.44 -12.16 -12.93
C GLN A 118 -11.57 -13.26 -12.30
N ILE A 119 -11.06 -13.07 -11.09
CA ILE A 119 -10.27 -14.07 -10.38
C ILE A 119 -11.06 -15.37 -10.21
N LYS A 120 -12.36 -15.28 -9.85
CA LYS A 120 -13.23 -16.45 -9.64
C LYS A 120 -13.61 -17.15 -10.93
N ASN A 121 -13.93 -16.41 -11.99
CA ASN A 121 -14.57 -16.95 -13.19
C ASN A 121 -13.64 -17.08 -14.41
N ASN A 122 -12.52 -16.35 -14.42
CA ASN A 122 -11.53 -16.36 -15.49
C ASN A 122 -10.11 -16.12 -14.92
N PRO A 123 -9.57 -17.06 -14.12
CA PRO A 123 -8.29 -16.88 -13.42
C PRO A 123 -7.08 -16.70 -14.37
N ASP A 124 -7.18 -17.13 -15.62
CA ASP A 124 -6.13 -16.95 -16.64
C ASP A 124 -6.16 -15.56 -17.30
N SER A 125 -7.07 -14.67 -16.89
CA SER A 125 -7.16 -13.33 -17.42
C SER A 125 -5.89 -12.51 -17.13
N ARG A 126 -5.42 -11.78 -18.15
CA ARG A 126 -4.31 -10.80 -18.03
C ARG A 126 -4.85 -9.38 -17.81
N ARG A 127 -6.15 -9.23 -17.53
CA ARG A 127 -6.86 -7.95 -17.39
C ARG A 127 -7.33 -7.66 -15.95
N MET A 128 -6.79 -8.41 -14.98
CA MET A 128 -7.12 -8.23 -13.56
C MET A 128 -6.35 -7.04 -12.99
N ILE A 129 -6.70 -5.83 -13.44
CA ILE A 129 -6.04 -4.57 -13.10
C ILE A 129 -7.03 -3.67 -12.38
N VAL A 130 -6.54 -2.96 -11.35
CA VAL A 130 -7.22 -1.85 -10.68
C VAL A 130 -6.32 -0.63 -10.79
N SER A 131 -6.85 0.48 -11.34
CA SER A 131 -6.14 1.74 -11.52
C SER A 131 -6.74 2.81 -10.61
N ALA A 132 -5.87 3.54 -9.91
CA ALA A 132 -6.24 4.78 -9.22
C ALA A 132 -5.85 6.03 -10.05
N TRP A 133 -5.03 5.87 -11.08
CA TRP A 133 -4.56 6.96 -11.93
C TRP A 133 -5.59 7.27 -13.03
N ASN A 134 -6.52 8.18 -12.73
CA ASN A 134 -7.51 8.68 -13.68
C ASN A 134 -7.06 10.04 -14.22
N VAL A 135 -6.61 10.09 -15.47
CA VAL A 135 -6.08 11.30 -16.11
C VAL A 135 -7.11 12.43 -16.15
N ALA A 136 -8.40 12.11 -16.22
CA ALA A 136 -9.49 13.10 -16.24
C ALA A 136 -9.79 13.72 -14.87
N GLU A 137 -9.33 13.09 -13.78
CA GLU A 137 -9.68 13.51 -12.43
C GLU A 137 -8.48 13.75 -11.49
N VAL A 138 -7.27 13.40 -11.94
CA VAL A 138 -6.06 13.49 -11.09
C VAL A 138 -5.82 14.90 -10.54
N GLU A 139 -6.17 15.94 -11.28
CA GLU A 139 -6.04 17.34 -10.86
C GLU A 139 -7.11 17.78 -9.82
N LYS A 140 -8.15 16.97 -9.62
CA LYS A 140 -9.19 17.20 -8.61
C LYS A 140 -8.86 16.54 -7.27
N MET A 141 -7.81 15.73 -7.22
CA MET A 141 -7.40 15.00 -6.03
C MET A 141 -6.51 15.87 -5.14
N ALA A 142 -6.76 15.87 -3.84
CA ALA A 142 -5.90 16.56 -2.88
C ALA A 142 -4.45 16.05 -2.93
N LEU A 143 -4.28 14.77 -3.23
CA LEU A 143 -2.98 14.14 -3.48
C LEU A 143 -3.10 13.13 -4.64
N PRO A 144 -2.44 13.38 -5.78
CA PRO A 144 -2.39 12.41 -6.88
C PRO A 144 -1.84 11.05 -6.44
N PRO A 145 -2.44 9.92 -6.87
CA PRO A 145 -2.12 8.59 -6.35
C PRO A 145 -0.64 8.22 -6.54
N CYS A 146 0.06 7.94 -5.46
CA CYS A 146 1.42 7.42 -5.48
C CYS A 146 1.44 5.96 -5.93
N HIS A 147 0.64 5.09 -5.30
CA HIS A 147 0.39 3.71 -5.74
C HIS A 147 -0.69 3.74 -6.83
N SER A 148 -0.24 3.77 -8.08
CA SER A 148 -1.04 4.18 -9.23
C SER A 148 -1.93 3.08 -9.77
N LEU A 149 -1.45 1.84 -9.81
CA LEU A 149 -2.21 0.68 -10.27
C LEU A 149 -1.64 -0.61 -9.67
N PHE A 150 -2.49 -1.63 -9.60
CA PHE A 150 -2.06 -2.98 -9.25
C PHE A 150 -2.75 -4.03 -10.13
N GLN A 151 -2.08 -5.18 -10.28
CA GLN A 151 -2.53 -6.29 -11.10
C GLN A 151 -2.44 -7.58 -10.32
N PHE A 152 -3.44 -8.45 -10.50
CA PHE A 152 -3.44 -9.81 -9.96
C PHE A 152 -3.00 -10.83 -11.00
N TYR A 153 -2.48 -11.94 -10.50
CA TYR A 153 -2.05 -13.09 -11.30
C TYR A 153 -2.36 -14.37 -10.53
N VAL A 154 -3.00 -15.34 -11.21
CA VAL A 154 -3.33 -16.65 -10.64
C VAL A 154 -2.46 -17.71 -11.29
N ALA A 155 -1.79 -18.53 -10.48
CA ALA A 155 -1.06 -19.71 -10.92
C ALA A 155 -0.96 -20.73 -9.78
N ASP A 156 -1.05 -22.01 -10.11
CA ASP A 156 -0.86 -23.12 -9.16
C ASP A 156 -1.71 -23.00 -7.88
N GLY A 157 -2.95 -22.52 -8.01
CA GLY A 157 -3.87 -22.30 -6.89
C GLY A 157 -3.50 -21.12 -5.98
N LYS A 158 -2.55 -20.28 -6.39
CA LYS A 158 -2.10 -19.09 -5.65
C LYS A 158 -2.47 -17.80 -6.38
N LEU A 159 -2.82 -16.78 -5.60
CA LEU A 159 -3.03 -15.42 -6.07
C LEU A 159 -1.79 -14.58 -5.75
N SER A 160 -1.23 -13.92 -6.75
CA SER A 160 -0.15 -12.93 -6.58
C SER A 160 -0.64 -11.55 -6.97
N LEU A 161 0.01 -10.50 -6.43
CA LEU A 161 -0.31 -9.10 -6.70
C LEU A 161 0.96 -8.33 -7.05
N GLN A 162 0.92 -7.55 -8.12
CA GLN A 162 1.96 -6.58 -8.44
C GLN A 162 1.41 -5.16 -8.32
N LEU A 163 2.07 -4.33 -7.51
CA LEU A 163 1.81 -2.90 -7.39
C LEU A 163 2.83 -2.11 -8.20
N TYR A 164 2.38 -1.13 -8.98
CA TYR A 164 3.22 -0.05 -9.48
C TYR A 164 2.98 1.22 -8.66
N GLN A 165 4.03 1.68 -7.98
CA GLN A 165 4.05 2.91 -7.20
C GLN A 165 4.96 3.93 -7.90
N ARG A 166 4.37 5.01 -8.48
CA ARG A 166 5.09 6.01 -9.26
C ARG A 166 6.06 6.86 -8.45
N SER A 167 5.73 7.09 -7.18
CA SER A 167 6.47 7.94 -6.24
C SER A 167 6.49 7.24 -4.88
N ALA A 168 7.67 6.98 -4.34
CA ALA A 168 7.85 6.10 -3.20
C ALA A 168 8.80 6.72 -2.16
N ASP A 169 8.22 7.36 -1.12
CA ASP A 169 8.95 7.71 0.09
C ASP A 169 9.35 6.43 0.82
N ILE A 170 10.64 6.10 0.72
CA ILE A 170 11.17 4.83 1.22
C ILE A 170 11.06 4.73 2.74
N PHE A 171 11.22 5.84 3.46
CA PHE A 171 11.26 5.79 4.92
C PHE A 171 9.88 5.76 5.56
N LEU A 172 8.95 6.63 5.17
CA LEU A 172 7.61 6.69 5.77
C LEU A 172 6.58 5.86 4.99
N GLY A 173 6.46 6.05 3.67
CA GLY A 173 5.38 5.50 2.86
C GLY A 173 5.55 4.02 2.51
N VAL A 174 6.70 3.64 1.94
CA VAL A 174 6.93 2.28 1.42
C VAL A 174 6.65 1.17 2.44
N PRO A 175 7.06 1.28 3.73
CA PRO A 175 6.74 0.27 4.72
C PRO A 175 5.24 0.05 4.93
N PHE A 176 4.44 1.13 4.92
CA PHE A 176 2.99 1.06 5.00
C PHE A 176 2.39 0.41 3.75
N ASN A 177 2.87 0.81 2.57
CA ASN A 177 2.37 0.26 1.31
C ASN A 177 2.67 -1.23 1.17
N ILE A 178 3.86 -1.71 1.59
CA ILE A 178 4.18 -3.14 1.62
C ILE A 178 3.15 -3.90 2.45
N ALA A 179 2.90 -3.49 3.68
CA ALA A 179 1.98 -4.17 4.57
C ALA A 179 0.52 -4.07 4.07
N SER A 180 0.10 -2.90 3.57
CA SER A 180 -1.27 -2.67 3.06
C SER A 180 -1.58 -3.57 1.86
N TYR A 181 -0.70 -3.63 0.86
CA TYR A 181 -0.94 -4.45 -0.33
C TYR A 181 -0.72 -5.95 -0.10
N ALA A 182 0.15 -6.34 0.83
CA ALA A 182 0.23 -7.72 1.29
C ALA A 182 -1.07 -8.16 2.00
N LEU A 183 -1.67 -7.26 2.81
CA LEU A 183 -2.97 -7.51 3.45
C LEU A 183 -4.09 -7.62 2.41
N LEU A 184 -4.15 -6.71 1.44
CA LEU A 184 -5.10 -6.78 0.33
C LEU A 184 -4.97 -8.10 -0.43
N LEU A 185 -3.74 -8.57 -0.71
CA LEU A 185 -3.49 -9.85 -1.36
C LEU A 185 -4.05 -11.02 -0.54
N GLN A 186 -3.84 -11.05 0.78
CA GLN A 186 -4.39 -12.10 1.64
C GLN A 186 -5.93 -12.08 1.67
N MET A 187 -6.53 -10.89 1.81
CA MET A 187 -7.99 -10.71 1.78
C MET A 187 -8.59 -11.20 0.45
N MET A 188 -8.00 -10.78 -0.68
CA MET A 188 -8.44 -11.18 -2.02
C MET A 188 -8.29 -12.69 -2.24
N ALA A 189 -7.18 -13.29 -1.82
CA ALA A 189 -6.97 -14.73 -1.89
C ALA A 189 -8.05 -15.49 -1.11
N GLN A 190 -8.36 -15.07 0.14
CA GLN A 190 -9.40 -15.69 0.97
C GLN A 190 -10.78 -15.65 0.29
N VAL A 191 -11.23 -14.48 -0.15
CA VAL A 191 -12.59 -14.33 -0.73
C VAL A 191 -12.75 -14.97 -2.11
N THR A 192 -11.64 -15.28 -2.77
CA THR A 192 -11.63 -15.98 -4.07
C THR A 192 -11.29 -17.48 -3.96
N GLY A 193 -11.02 -17.97 -2.74
CA GLY A 193 -10.73 -19.39 -2.49
C GLY A 193 -9.32 -19.83 -2.93
N LEU A 194 -8.39 -18.90 -3.07
CA LEU A 194 -6.99 -19.14 -3.45
C LEU A 194 -6.06 -19.01 -2.24
N GLN A 195 -4.84 -19.53 -2.37
CA GLN A 195 -3.77 -19.28 -1.41
C GLN A 195 -3.06 -17.96 -1.76
N PRO A 196 -2.61 -17.17 -0.76
CA PRO A 196 -1.76 -16.02 -1.04
C PRO A 196 -0.41 -16.45 -1.60
N GLY A 197 0.01 -15.79 -2.67
CA GLY A 197 1.29 -16.02 -3.35
C GLY A 197 2.29 -14.91 -3.08
N THR A 198 2.84 -14.32 -4.15
CA THR A 198 3.88 -13.28 -4.06
C THR A 198 3.27 -11.88 -4.21
N PHE A 199 3.64 -10.99 -3.29
CA PHE A 199 3.50 -9.55 -3.49
C PHE A 199 4.74 -9.00 -4.20
N VAL A 200 4.54 -8.38 -5.36
CA VAL A 200 5.57 -7.73 -6.17
C VAL A 200 5.38 -6.22 -6.09
N HIS A 201 6.36 -5.52 -5.54
CA HIS A 201 6.30 -4.05 -5.38
C HIS A 201 7.27 -3.39 -6.35
N THR A 202 6.73 -2.76 -7.39
CA THR A 202 7.49 -2.05 -8.43
C THR A 202 7.40 -0.56 -8.17
N LEU A 203 8.56 0.09 -8.05
CA LEU A 203 8.71 1.50 -7.73
C LEU A 203 9.18 2.28 -8.96
N GLY A 204 8.61 3.45 -9.20
CA GLY A 204 9.10 4.43 -10.15
C GLY A 204 10.20 5.29 -9.53
N ASP A 205 9.90 6.53 -9.09
CA ASP A 205 10.82 7.37 -8.32
C ASP A 205 10.86 6.87 -6.87
N ALA A 206 11.91 6.14 -6.53
CA ALA A 206 12.15 5.62 -5.18
C ALA A 206 13.15 6.52 -4.47
N HIS A 207 12.70 7.22 -3.42
CA HIS A 207 13.48 8.28 -2.80
C HIS A 207 13.50 8.24 -1.27
N ILE A 208 14.59 8.76 -0.72
CA ILE A 208 14.76 9.07 0.70
C ILE A 208 14.83 10.59 0.80
N TYR A 209 13.95 11.22 1.56
CA TYR A 209 14.05 12.64 1.87
C TYR A 209 15.33 12.92 2.66
N THR A 210 15.99 14.06 2.39
CA THR A 210 17.28 14.37 3.01
C THR A 210 17.21 14.47 4.54
N ASN A 211 16.06 14.87 5.08
CA ASN A 211 15.77 14.91 6.52
C ASN A 211 15.55 13.51 7.15
N HIS A 212 15.51 12.43 6.35
CA HIS A 212 15.37 11.05 6.84
C HIS A 212 16.65 10.20 6.71
N ILE A 213 17.75 10.77 6.22
CA ILE A 213 19.00 10.02 5.99
C ILE A 213 19.51 9.34 7.27
N GLU A 214 19.53 10.05 8.38
CA GLU A 214 20.03 9.51 9.66
C GLU A 214 19.07 8.43 10.21
N GLN A 215 17.77 8.60 10.04
CA GLN A 215 16.78 7.60 10.40
C GLN A 215 16.93 6.31 9.60
N VAL A 216 17.18 6.42 8.28
CA VAL A 216 17.45 5.25 7.42
C VAL A 216 18.75 4.57 7.80
N LYS A 217 19.83 5.32 8.09
CA LYS A 217 21.08 4.75 8.60
C LYS A 217 20.88 3.99 9.92
N LEU A 218 20.13 4.59 10.86
CA LEU A 218 19.76 3.92 12.11
C LEU A 218 18.98 2.64 11.84
N GLN A 219 18.02 2.66 10.93
CA GLN A 219 17.23 1.47 10.56
C GLN A 219 18.12 0.39 9.94
N LEU A 220 19.08 0.76 9.10
CA LEU A 220 20.04 -0.16 8.47
C LEU A 220 21.05 -0.78 9.47
N SER A 221 21.26 -0.16 10.62
CA SER A 221 22.09 -0.73 11.69
C SER A 221 21.40 -1.83 12.50
N ARG A 222 20.10 -2.06 12.28
CA ARG A 222 19.29 -3.04 13.01
C ARG A 222 19.14 -4.32 12.22
N GLU A 223 19.34 -5.46 12.87
CA GLU A 223 19.09 -6.78 12.26
C GLU A 223 17.59 -7.04 12.13
N PRO A 224 17.10 -7.45 10.95
CA PRO A 224 15.72 -7.84 10.79
C PRO A 224 15.39 -9.09 11.61
N LYS A 225 14.22 -9.09 12.26
CA LYS A 225 13.70 -10.22 13.03
C LYS A 225 12.77 -11.08 12.17
N VAL A 226 12.35 -12.20 12.73
CA VAL A 226 11.37 -13.10 12.10
C VAL A 226 10.11 -12.33 11.74
N LEU A 227 9.55 -12.62 10.57
CA LEU A 227 8.31 -12.01 10.10
C LEU A 227 7.12 -12.44 10.99
N PRO A 228 6.20 -11.53 11.28
CA PRO A 228 4.95 -11.86 11.94
C PRO A 228 4.02 -12.66 11.01
N GLN A 229 2.90 -13.10 11.58
CA GLN A 229 1.81 -13.71 10.82
C GLN A 229 0.55 -12.85 10.95
N MET A 230 -0.15 -12.63 9.85
CA MET A 230 -1.45 -12.00 9.84
C MET A 230 -2.52 -13.08 9.78
N LEU A 231 -3.31 -13.19 10.84
CA LEU A 231 -4.49 -14.03 10.91
C LEU A 231 -5.70 -13.22 10.46
N ILE A 232 -6.52 -13.79 9.59
CA ILE A 232 -7.72 -13.16 9.06
C ILE A 232 -8.89 -14.05 9.41
N ASN A 233 -10.00 -13.47 9.90
CA ASN A 233 -11.23 -14.19 10.21
C ASN A 233 -11.70 -15.00 8.99
N PRO A 234 -11.68 -16.35 9.06
CA PRO A 234 -11.99 -17.21 7.91
C PRO A 234 -13.46 -17.18 7.48
N ASP A 235 -14.35 -16.66 8.34
CA ASP A 235 -15.78 -16.60 8.05
C ASP A 235 -16.16 -15.47 7.09
N VAL A 236 -15.29 -14.47 6.92
CA VAL A 236 -15.53 -13.38 5.97
C VAL A 236 -15.31 -13.87 4.54
N LYS A 237 -16.35 -13.79 3.70
CA LYS A 237 -16.38 -14.28 2.31
C LYS A 237 -16.57 -13.18 1.28
N ASP A 238 -16.81 -11.95 1.72
CA ASP A 238 -16.97 -10.78 0.88
C ASP A 238 -15.83 -9.80 1.18
N ILE A 239 -15.17 -9.29 0.12
CA ILE A 239 -14.04 -8.35 0.24
C ILE A 239 -14.46 -7.05 0.96
N PHE A 240 -15.72 -6.67 0.87
CA PHE A 240 -16.29 -5.48 1.51
C PHE A 240 -16.86 -5.74 2.91
N GLY A 241 -16.89 -7.00 3.32
CA GLY A 241 -17.41 -7.42 4.63
C GLY A 241 -16.41 -7.37 5.78
N PHE A 242 -15.13 -7.18 5.49
CA PHE A 242 -14.09 -7.13 6.51
C PHE A 242 -14.22 -5.90 7.42
N LYS A 243 -13.91 -6.12 8.71
CA LYS A 243 -13.83 -5.10 9.75
C LYS A 243 -12.46 -5.16 10.41
N PHE A 244 -12.11 -4.14 11.17
CA PHE A 244 -10.81 -4.08 11.86
C PHE A 244 -10.57 -5.30 12.76
N GLU A 245 -11.61 -5.80 13.44
CA GLU A 245 -11.57 -6.93 14.37
C GLU A 245 -11.32 -8.28 13.69
N ASP A 246 -11.43 -8.35 12.35
CA ASP A 246 -11.17 -9.57 11.60
C ASP A 246 -9.68 -9.83 11.35
N PHE A 247 -8.80 -8.95 11.81
CA PHE A 247 -7.35 -9.02 11.61
C PHE A 247 -6.59 -9.11 12.93
N GLU A 248 -5.73 -10.10 13.05
CA GLU A 248 -4.83 -10.27 14.20
C GLU A 248 -3.40 -10.48 13.72
N LEU A 249 -2.49 -9.58 14.11
CA LEU A 249 -1.05 -9.74 13.85
C LEU A 249 -0.39 -10.45 15.02
N THR A 250 0.11 -11.66 14.78
CA THR A 250 0.78 -12.49 15.79
C THR A 250 2.29 -12.49 15.59
N ASN A 251 3.05 -12.66 16.68
CA ASN A 251 4.51 -12.75 16.67
C ASN A 251 5.22 -11.50 16.13
N TYR A 252 4.61 -10.32 16.23
CA TYR A 252 5.25 -9.07 15.82
C TYR A 252 6.12 -8.50 16.93
N ASP A 253 7.44 -8.72 16.82
CA ASP A 253 8.48 -8.22 17.75
C ASP A 253 9.45 -7.26 17.02
N PRO A 254 9.01 -6.05 16.66
CA PRO A 254 9.86 -5.10 15.95
C PRO A 254 10.84 -4.38 16.87
N HIS A 255 11.91 -3.85 16.29
CA HIS A 255 12.69 -2.81 16.94
C HIS A 255 11.83 -1.56 17.21
N PRO A 256 12.24 -0.68 18.16
CA PRO A 256 11.49 0.52 18.48
C PRO A 256 11.19 1.40 17.27
N HIS A 257 10.09 2.15 17.34
CA HIS A 257 9.73 3.15 16.32
C HIS A 257 10.88 4.14 16.08
N ILE A 258 11.01 4.58 14.84
CA ILE A 258 11.89 5.69 14.44
C ILE A 258 10.99 6.78 13.88
N ALA A 259 10.95 7.94 14.53
CA ALA A 259 10.16 9.07 14.11
C ALA A 259 10.75 9.74 12.87
N GLY A 260 9.89 10.22 11.98
CA GLY A 260 10.23 11.05 10.82
C GLY A 260 9.19 12.13 10.63
N VAL A 261 9.61 13.28 10.12
CA VAL A 261 8.72 14.40 9.80
C VAL A 261 8.23 14.24 8.37
N VAL A 262 6.92 14.32 8.17
CA VAL A 262 6.32 14.27 6.82
C VAL A 262 6.74 15.51 6.05
N SER A 263 7.19 15.33 4.81
CA SER A 263 7.49 16.42 3.87
C SER A 263 6.25 16.68 3.01
N VAL A 264 5.64 17.86 3.17
CA VAL A 264 4.37 18.28 2.53
C VAL A 264 4.56 19.45 1.59
#